data_93aa6ffe84760076f61255e66e7a32f2
#
_entry.id   93aa6ffe84760076f61255e66e7a32f2
#
_cell.length_a   1.000
_cell.length_b   1.000
_cell.length_c   1.000
_cell.angle_alpha   90.00
_cell.angle_beta   90.00
_cell.angle_gamma   90.00
#
_symmetry.space_group_name_H-M   'P 1'
#
loop_
_entity.id
_entity.type
_entity.pdbx_description
1 polymer ?
#
loop_
_entity_poly.entity_id
_entity_poly.type
_entity_poly.pdbx_seq_one_letter_code
_entity_poly.pdbx_strand_id
1 'polypeptide(L)'
;GAQSEYHVRVILEKFILRSLINVSANVIDSSYKESTDVFELLDKAEQSFFEITNGTIKKGFDTANTLVKQAIDTIKALKDKEGISGIPSGFRDIDKETGGWQNSDLIIIAERPAMGKTAFLLSMARNIAVQHKIPMALFSLEMASVQLITRTIASETGISSEKLRKGQM
;
A
#
# COMPACT_ATOMS: atom_id res chain seq x y z
N GLY A 1 -6.46 30.50 -19.91
CA GLY A 1 -7.83 30.49 -19.44
C GLY A 1 -8.53 29.15 -19.69
N ALA A 2 -9.79 29.06 -19.32
CA ALA A 2 -10.61 27.83 -19.36
C ALA A 2 -10.61 27.10 -20.71
N GLN A 3 -10.45 27.81 -21.81
CA GLN A 3 -10.42 27.23 -23.17
C GLN A 3 -9.13 26.44 -23.43
N SER A 4 -8.00 26.87 -22.88
CA SER A 4 -6.73 26.16 -22.98
C SER A 4 -6.73 24.86 -22.17
N GLU A 5 -7.33 24.87 -21.00
CA GLU A 5 -7.47 23.67 -20.15
C GLU A 5 -8.38 22.62 -20.80
N TYR A 6 -9.46 23.06 -21.44
CA TYR A 6 -10.34 22.17 -22.19
C TYR A 6 -9.59 21.46 -23.32
N HIS A 7 -8.83 22.20 -24.13
CA HIS A 7 -8.06 21.60 -25.23
C HIS A 7 -6.98 20.64 -24.75
N VAL A 8 -6.28 20.97 -23.66
CA VAL A 8 -5.29 20.07 -23.03
C VAL A 8 -5.94 18.77 -22.58
N ARG A 9 -7.10 18.86 -21.95
CA ARG A 9 -7.87 17.69 -21.52
C ARG A 9 -8.26 16.79 -22.69
N VAL A 10 -8.78 17.37 -23.76
CA VAL A 10 -9.17 16.61 -24.96
C VAL A 10 -7.95 15.92 -25.59
N ILE A 11 -6.81 16.60 -25.67
CA ILE A 11 -5.55 16.02 -26.20
C ILE A 11 -5.12 14.84 -25.32
N LEU A 12 -5.16 15.01 -23.99
CA LEU A 12 -4.79 13.97 -23.04
C LEU A 12 -5.71 12.74 -23.15
N GLU A 13 -7.03 12.96 -23.22
CA GLU A 13 -8.00 11.88 -23.42
C GLU A 13 -7.72 11.09 -24.70
N LYS A 14 -7.45 11.79 -25.82
CA LYS A 14 -7.11 11.14 -27.09
C LYS A 14 -5.76 10.43 -27.05
N PHE A 15 -4.79 10.96 -26.31
CA PHE A 15 -3.52 10.29 -26.09
C PHE A 15 -3.70 8.97 -25.32
N ILE A 16 -4.46 9.00 -24.21
CA ILE A 16 -4.76 7.80 -23.42
C ILE A 16 -5.46 6.74 -24.26
N LEU A 17 -6.51 7.13 -25.01
CA LEU A 17 -7.25 6.20 -25.86
C LEU A 17 -6.34 5.55 -26.93
N ARG A 18 -5.46 6.31 -27.56
CA ARG A 18 -4.50 5.76 -28.53
C ARG A 18 -3.48 4.82 -27.86
N SER A 19 -3.01 5.17 -26.68
CA SER A 19 -2.09 4.30 -25.92
C SER A 19 -2.75 2.99 -25.54
N LEU A 20 -4.02 3.02 -25.08
CA LEU A 20 -4.81 1.83 -24.79
C LEU A 20 -5.01 0.95 -26.02
N ILE A 21 -5.34 1.56 -27.18
CA ILE A 21 -5.49 0.84 -28.45
C ILE A 21 -4.16 0.13 -28.81
N ASN A 22 -3.05 0.84 -28.71
CA ASN A 22 -1.73 0.27 -29.07
C ASN A 22 -1.34 -0.90 -28.14
N VAL A 23 -1.51 -0.76 -26.82
CA VAL A 23 -1.23 -1.84 -25.88
C VAL A 23 -2.12 -3.04 -26.14
N SER A 24 -3.42 -2.82 -26.34
CA SER A 24 -4.39 -3.89 -26.66
C SER A 24 -4.05 -4.61 -27.95
N ALA A 25 -3.69 -3.87 -29.01
CA ALA A 25 -3.26 -4.45 -30.28
C ALA A 25 -2.01 -5.33 -30.13
N ASN A 26 -1.01 -4.87 -29.35
CA ASN A 26 0.20 -5.63 -29.07
C ASN A 26 -0.08 -6.93 -28.28
N VAL A 27 -1.01 -6.85 -27.29
CA VAL A 27 -1.44 -8.02 -26.53
C VAL A 27 -2.13 -9.02 -27.43
N ILE A 28 -3.05 -8.56 -28.28
CA ILE A 28 -3.75 -9.42 -29.26
C ILE A 28 -2.74 -10.09 -30.22
N ASP A 29 -1.85 -9.32 -30.85
CA ASP A 29 -0.85 -9.86 -31.79
C ASP A 29 0.05 -10.91 -31.11
N SER A 30 0.49 -10.63 -29.89
CA SER A 30 1.33 -11.56 -29.14
C SER A 30 0.58 -12.81 -28.68
N SER A 31 -0.73 -12.71 -28.41
CA SER A 31 -1.56 -13.85 -28.02
C SER A 31 -1.78 -14.87 -29.15
N TYR A 32 -1.66 -14.43 -30.41
CA TYR A 32 -1.77 -15.33 -31.57
C TYR A 32 -0.47 -16.05 -31.92
N LYS A 33 0.66 -15.68 -31.28
CA LYS A 33 1.95 -16.32 -31.54
C LYS A 33 2.11 -17.56 -30.66
N GLU A 34 2.27 -18.74 -31.27
CA GLU A 34 2.42 -20.01 -30.56
C GLU A 34 3.66 -20.07 -29.63
N SER A 35 4.68 -19.25 -29.89
CA SER A 35 5.92 -19.20 -29.09
C SER A 35 5.86 -18.25 -27.88
N THR A 36 4.71 -17.61 -27.62
CA THR A 36 4.60 -16.61 -26.56
C THR A 36 4.43 -17.27 -25.19
N ASP A 37 5.30 -16.94 -24.23
CA ASP A 37 5.08 -17.29 -22.83
C ASP A 37 3.94 -16.45 -22.26
N VAL A 38 2.92 -17.15 -21.76
CA VAL A 38 1.68 -16.52 -21.23
C VAL A 38 1.97 -15.62 -20.04
N PHE A 39 2.87 -16.03 -19.16
CA PHE A 39 3.19 -15.24 -17.96
C PHE A 39 3.99 -13.98 -18.30
N GLU A 40 4.95 -14.11 -19.24
CA GLU A 40 5.69 -12.96 -19.74
C GLU A 40 4.79 -11.96 -20.46
N LEU A 41 3.80 -12.44 -21.21
CA LEU A 41 2.82 -11.57 -21.88
C LEU A 41 1.92 -10.85 -20.87
N LEU A 42 1.48 -11.53 -19.81
CA LEU A 42 0.68 -10.92 -18.74
C LEU A 42 1.46 -9.81 -18.02
N ASP A 43 2.71 -10.07 -17.64
CA ASP A 43 3.58 -9.10 -16.98
C ASP A 43 3.81 -7.86 -17.85
N LYS A 44 4.07 -8.05 -19.14
CA LYS A 44 4.24 -6.95 -20.10
C LYS A 44 2.96 -6.14 -20.31
N ALA A 45 1.81 -6.79 -20.35
CA ALA A 45 0.53 -6.12 -20.47
C ALA A 45 0.26 -5.27 -19.22
N GLU A 46 0.43 -5.83 -18.02
CA GLU A 46 0.26 -5.13 -16.75
C GLU A 46 1.18 -3.91 -16.66
N GLN A 47 2.47 -4.07 -16.96
CA GLN A 47 3.43 -2.96 -16.97
C GLN A 47 3.02 -1.86 -17.94
N SER A 48 2.58 -2.21 -19.16
CA SER A 48 2.18 -1.23 -20.16
C SER A 48 0.93 -0.44 -19.74
N PHE A 49 -0.07 -1.08 -19.13
CA PHE A 49 -1.23 -0.40 -18.58
C PHE A 49 -0.85 0.51 -17.40
N PHE A 50 0.04 0.05 -16.53
CA PHE A 50 0.55 0.84 -15.40
C PHE A 50 1.28 2.10 -15.86
N GLU A 51 2.10 2.02 -16.91
CA GLU A 51 2.79 3.18 -17.50
C GLU A 51 1.81 4.22 -18.06
N ILE A 52 0.73 3.79 -18.72
CA ILE A 52 -0.33 4.69 -19.18
C ILE A 52 -0.96 5.42 -17.99
N THR A 53 -1.29 4.69 -16.93
CA THR A 53 -1.93 5.23 -15.75
C THR A 53 -1.01 6.22 -15.03
N ASN A 54 0.24 5.85 -14.77
CA ASN A 54 1.21 6.71 -14.07
C ASN A 54 1.67 7.91 -14.91
N GLY A 55 1.85 7.73 -16.21
CA GLY A 55 2.19 8.82 -17.11
C GLY A 55 1.10 9.89 -17.21
N THR A 56 -0.14 9.51 -16.95
CA THR A 56 -1.31 10.40 -17.05
C THR A 56 -1.61 11.12 -15.73
N ILE A 57 -1.30 10.49 -14.57
CA ILE A 57 -1.46 11.06 -13.23
C ILE A 57 -0.21 11.91 -12.86
N LYS A 58 0.37 12.65 -13.78
CA LYS A 58 1.26 13.74 -13.38
C LYS A 58 0.39 14.80 -12.73
N LYS A 59 0.31 14.76 -11.39
CA LYS A 59 -0.20 15.87 -10.57
C LYS A 59 0.47 17.13 -11.09
N GLY A 60 -0.31 18.13 -11.46
CA GLY A 60 0.22 19.44 -11.84
C GLY A 60 1.19 19.92 -10.75
N PHE A 61 2.17 20.73 -11.13
CA PHE A 61 3.07 21.35 -10.16
C PHE A 61 2.25 22.26 -9.24
N ASP A 62 2.23 21.94 -7.96
CA ASP A 62 1.67 22.82 -6.95
C ASP A 62 2.62 24.00 -6.73
N THR A 63 2.09 25.20 -6.62
CA THR A 63 2.92 26.35 -6.30
C THR A 63 3.38 26.28 -4.84
N ALA A 64 4.56 26.80 -4.53
CA ALA A 64 5.08 26.83 -3.16
C ALA A 64 4.08 27.47 -2.18
N ASN A 65 3.36 28.52 -2.59
CA ASN A 65 2.35 29.15 -1.76
C ASN A 65 1.18 28.23 -1.41
N THR A 66 0.74 27.38 -2.33
CA THR A 66 -0.31 26.39 -2.08
C THR A 66 0.17 25.33 -1.10
N LEU A 67 1.39 24.82 -1.30
CA LEU A 67 2.01 23.83 -0.41
C LEU A 67 2.24 24.37 1.01
N VAL A 68 2.70 25.61 1.13
CA VAL A 68 2.88 26.26 2.45
C VAL A 68 1.54 26.42 3.17
N LYS A 69 0.49 26.83 2.49
CA LYS A 69 -0.86 26.90 3.11
C LYS A 69 -1.32 25.53 3.60
N GLN A 70 -1.22 24.49 2.74
CA GLN A 70 -1.57 23.13 3.11
C GLN A 70 -0.77 22.62 4.31
N ALA A 71 0.55 22.89 4.35
CA ALA A 71 1.40 22.52 5.47
C ALA A 71 0.98 23.23 6.77
N ILE A 72 0.69 24.53 6.73
CA ILE A 72 0.22 25.28 7.91
C ILE A 72 -1.13 24.74 8.39
N ASP A 73 -2.06 24.46 7.49
CA ASP A 73 -3.38 23.94 7.86
C ASP A 73 -3.26 22.53 8.47
N THR A 74 -2.36 21.69 7.95
CA THR A 74 -2.04 20.39 8.53
C THR A 74 -1.46 20.51 9.93
N ILE A 75 -0.47 21.40 10.13
CA ILE A 75 0.15 21.65 11.45
C ILE A 75 -0.89 22.15 12.47
N LYS A 76 -1.79 23.05 12.05
CA LYS A 76 -2.87 23.53 12.94
C LYS A 76 -3.82 22.41 13.32
N ALA A 77 -4.24 21.58 12.36
CA ALA A 77 -5.11 20.43 12.62
C ALA A 77 -4.48 19.40 13.56
N LEU A 78 -3.15 19.24 13.51
CA LEU A 78 -2.41 18.38 14.43
C LEU A 78 -2.30 18.98 15.84
N LYS A 79 -2.20 20.31 15.96
CA LYS A 79 -2.12 20.98 17.26
C LYS A 79 -3.41 20.82 18.07
N ASP A 80 -4.55 20.77 17.39
CA ASP A 80 -5.87 20.62 18.02
C ASP A 80 -6.22 19.15 18.32
N LYS A 81 -5.41 18.18 17.84
CA LYS A 81 -5.54 16.76 18.17
C LYS A 81 -4.65 16.42 19.37
N GLU A 82 -5.26 16.19 20.53
CA GLU A 82 -4.59 15.50 21.62
C GLU A 82 -4.34 14.05 21.22
N GLY A 83 -3.07 13.65 20.97
CA GLY A 83 -2.73 12.28 20.69
C GLY A 83 -1.71 12.05 19.57
N ILE A 84 -1.74 10.87 18.99
CA ILE A 84 -0.84 10.41 17.95
C ILE A 84 -1.29 11.00 16.60
N SER A 85 -0.37 11.65 15.88
CA SER A 85 -0.67 12.30 14.59
C SER A 85 -0.85 11.33 13.44
N GLY A 86 -0.12 10.22 13.49
CA GLY A 86 -0.12 9.15 12.50
C GLY A 86 -0.98 7.96 12.87
N ILE A 87 -0.77 6.83 12.18
CA ILE A 87 -1.40 5.55 12.48
C ILE A 87 -0.68 4.94 13.69
N PRO A 88 -1.37 4.68 14.81
CA PRO A 88 -0.74 4.11 15.99
C PRO A 88 -0.25 2.69 15.74
N SER A 89 0.97 2.38 16.16
CA SER A 89 1.52 1.02 16.12
C SER A 89 0.90 0.10 17.17
N GLY A 90 0.31 0.68 18.21
CA GLY A 90 -0.18 0.01 19.40
C GLY A 90 0.92 -0.33 20.41
N PHE A 91 2.14 0.15 20.19
CA PHE A 91 3.26 0.09 21.13
C PHE A 91 3.54 1.51 21.65
N ARG A 92 3.13 1.78 22.88
CA ARG A 92 3.12 3.14 23.46
C ARG A 92 4.45 3.89 23.31
N ASP A 93 5.57 3.21 23.55
CA ASP A 93 6.86 3.87 23.51
C ASP A 93 7.31 4.17 22.08
N ILE A 94 6.97 3.32 21.12
CA ILE A 94 7.18 3.58 19.69
C ILE A 94 6.29 4.75 19.25
N ASP A 95 5.03 4.71 19.60
CA ASP A 95 4.06 5.74 19.22
C ASP A 95 4.42 7.10 19.81
N LYS A 96 4.98 7.11 21.03
CA LYS A 96 5.46 8.34 21.68
C LYS A 96 6.64 8.98 20.94
N GLU A 97 7.59 8.15 20.47
CA GLU A 97 8.80 8.65 19.79
C GLU A 97 8.52 9.02 18.32
N THR A 98 7.61 8.28 17.65
CA THR A 98 7.34 8.48 16.21
C THR A 98 6.14 9.38 15.93
N GLY A 99 5.25 9.58 16.89
CA GLY A 99 3.95 10.18 16.67
C GLY A 99 2.99 9.27 15.89
N GLY A 100 3.30 7.97 15.79
CA GLY A 100 2.63 6.99 14.92
C GLY A 100 3.19 7.00 13.49
N TRP A 101 2.77 6.03 12.69
CA TRP A 101 3.20 5.87 11.30
C TRP A 101 2.54 6.92 10.40
N GLN A 102 3.34 7.72 9.72
CA GLN A 102 2.83 8.76 8.84
C GLN A 102 2.46 8.20 7.47
N ASN A 103 1.49 8.81 6.82
CA ASN A 103 1.13 8.45 5.45
C ASN A 103 2.33 8.66 4.50
N SER A 104 2.50 7.74 3.57
CA SER A 104 3.58 7.72 2.57
C SER A 104 4.97 7.34 3.12
N ASP A 105 5.12 7.02 4.40
CA ASP A 105 6.39 6.56 4.96
C ASP A 105 6.67 5.10 4.58
N LEU A 106 7.93 4.82 4.28
CA LEU A 106 8.47 3.47 4.21
C LEU A 106 9.18 3.14 5.53
N ILE A 107 8.60 2.22 6.30
CA ILE A 107 9.13 1.81 7.60
C ILE A 107 9.80 0.45 7.46
N ILE A 108 11.09 0.39 7.77
CA ILE A 108 11.90 -0.83 7.68
C ILE A 108 12.15 -1.35 9.10
N ILE A 109 11.69 -2.58 9.37
CA ILE A 109 11.94 -3.29 10.63
C ILE A 109 12.88 -4.46 10.35
N ALA A 110 14.09 -4.38 10.89
CA ALA A 110 15.11 -5.40 10.73
C ALA A 110 15.49 -6.01 12.08
N GLU A 111 15.76 -7.30 12.08
CA GLU A 111 16.21 -8.03 13.26
C GLU A 111 17.16 -9.16 12.88
N ARG A 112 17.84 -9.72 13.88
CA ARG A 112 18.62 -10.94 13.70
C ARG A 112 17.69 -12.14 13.50
N PRO A 113 18.11 -13.20 12.80
CA PRO A 113 17.32 -14.41 12.64
C PRO A 113 16.77 -14.94 13.97
N ALA A 114 15.53 -15.39 13.96
CA ALA A 114 14.82 -15.97 15.10
C ALA A 114 14.53 -15.03 16.29
N MET A 115 14.65 -13.72 16.15
CA MET A 115 14.38 -12.75 17.23
C MET A 115 12.92 -12.28 17.32
N GLY A 116 12.04 -12.77 16.45
CA GLY A 116 10.59 -12.51 16.57
C GLY A 116 9.99 -11.48 15.62
N LYS A 117 10.68 -11.12 14.50
CA LYS A 117 10.18 -10.16 13.49
C LYS A 117 8.71 -10.36 13.12
N THR A 118 8.37 -11.58 12.73
CA THR A 118 6.99 -11.92 12.34
C THR A 118 6.01 -11.76 13.49
N ALA A 119 6.42 -12.13 14.71
CA ALA A 119 5.57 -11.96 15.89
C ALA A 119 5.31 -10.48 16.20
N PHE A 120 6.36 -9.65 16.10
CA PHE A 120 6.24 -8.20 16.28
C PHE A 120 5.32 -7.57 15.21
N LEU A 121 5.52 -7.92 13.93
CA LEU A 121 4.69 -7.45 12.82
C LEU A 121 3.21 -7.87 12.99
N LEU A 122 2.95 -9.11 13.39
CA LEU A 122 1.58 -9.59 13.63
C LEU A 122 0.93 -8.90 14.83
N SER A 123 1.69 -8.64 15.90
CA SER A 123 1.18 -7.89 17.05
C SER A 123 0.82 -6.45 16.66
N MET A 124 1.68 -5.79 15.89
CA MET A 124 1.38 -4.46 15.35
C MET A 124 0.16 -4.48 14.44
N ALA A 125 0.11 -5.44 13.51
CA ALA A 125 -1.02 -5.62 12.60
C ALA A 125 -2.34 -5.80 13.37
N ARG A 126 -2.33 -6.64 14.38
CA ARG A 126 -3.47 -6.85 15.26
C ARG A 126 -3.88 -5.57 16.01
N ASN A 127 -2.92 -4.84 16.55
CA ASN A 127 -3.19 -3.59 17.26
C ASN A 127 -3.84 -2.57 16.32
N ILE A 128 -3.29 -2.38 15.13
CA ILE A 128 -3.82 -1.46 14.13
C ILE A 128 -5.24 -1.87 13.70
N ALA A 129 -5.43 -3.14 13.32
CA ALA A 129 -6.68 -3.60 12.74
C ALA A 129 -7.78 -3.78 13.80
N VAL A 130 -7.47 -4.33 14.97
CA VAL A 130 -8.47 -4.70 15.99
C VAL A 130 -8.70 -3.58 16.98
N GLN A 131 -7.65 -2.99 17.54
CA GLN A 131 -7.78 -1.94 18.56
C GLN A 131 -8.15 -0.59 17.92
N HIS A 132 -7.48 -0.23 16.85
CA HIS A 132 -7.67 1.08 16.20
C HIS A 132 -8.66 1.04 15.02
N LYS A 133 -9.17 -0.14 14.63
CA LYS A 133 -10.15 -0.30 13.54
C LYS A 133 -9.68 0.24 12.17
N ILE A 134 -8.37 0.25 11.96
CA ILE A 134 -7.78 0.74 10.70
C ILE A 134 -7.52 -0.47 9.79
N PRO A 135 -8.08 -0.49 8.57
CA PRO A 135 -7.85 -1.58 7.63
C PRO A 135 -6.39 -1.64 7.21
N MET A 136 -5.85 -2.86 7.13
CA MET A 136 -4.48 -3.10 6.69
C MET A 136 -4.38 -4.34 5.80
N ALA A 137 -3.34 -4.38 4.98
CA ALA A 137 -2.99 -5.55 4.18
C ALA A 137 -1.63 -6.09 4.63
N LEU A 138 -1.51 -7.41 4.73
CA LEU A 138 -0.28 -8.10 5.08
C LEU A 138 0.13 -9.03 3.93
N PHE A 139 1.32 -8.81 3.40
CA PHE A 139 1.93 -9.64 2.36
C PHE A 139 3.08 -10.44 2.96
N SER A 140 3.12 -11.73 2.74
CA SER A 140 4.17 -12.62 3.25
C SER A 140 4.73 -13.48 2.14
N LEU A 141 6.06 -13.46 1.99
CA LEU A 141 6.80 -14.32 1.07
C LEU A 141 7.42 -15.53 1.80
N GLU A 142 7.43 -15.53 3.14
CA GLU A 142 8.07 -16.57 3.94
C GLU A 142 7.07 -17.57 4.52
N MET A 143 5.86 -17.11 4.88
CA MET A 143 4.87 -17.94 5.58
C MET A 143 3.53 -17.94 4.86
N ALA A 144 2.85 -19.08 4.87
CA ALA A 144 1.48 -19.19 4.35
C ALA A 144 0.49 -18.35 5.19
N SER A 145 -0.50 -17.75 4.54
CA SER A 145 -1.50 -16.87 5.17
C SER A 145 -2.22 -17.54 6.35
N VAL A 146 -2.55 -18.83 6.23
CA VAL A 146 -3.18 -19.60 7.32
C VAL A 146 -2.30 -19.67 8.56
N GLN A 147 -0.98 -19.81 8.41
CA GLN A 147 -0.05 -19.85 9.55
C GLN A 147 0.02 -18.49 10.26
N LEU A 148 -0.03 -17.38 9.51
CA LEU A 148 -0.05 -16.03 10.08
C LEU A 148 -1.33 -15.82 10.90
N ILE A 149 -2.49 -16.19 10.36
CA ILE A 149 -3.77 -16.10 11.06
C ILE A 149 -3.79 -17.00 12.29
N THR A 150 -3.28 -18.24 12.21
CA THR A 150 -3.20 -19.14 13.38
C THR A 150 -2.35 -18.54 14.50
N ARG A 151 -1.23 -17.89 14.17
CA ARG A 151 -0.41 -17.18 15.17
C ARG A 151 -1.15 -15.99 15.78
N THR A 152 -1.89 -15.23 14.96
CA THR A 152 -2.72 -14.11 15.47
C THR A 152 -3.80 -14.62 16.41
N ILE A 153 -4.50 -15.72 16.08
CA ILE A 153 -5.48 -16.36 16.95
C ILE A 153 -4.84 -16.83 18.25
N ALA A 154 -3.68 -17.49 18.17
CA ALA A 154 -2.94 -17.93 19.36
C ALA A 154 -2.60 -16.75 20.29
N SER A 155 -2.15 -15.64 19.71
CA SER A 155 -1.84 -14.40 20.46
C SER A 155 -3.07 -13.78 21.12
N GLU A 156 -4.21 -13.83 20.46
CA GLU A 156 -5.45 -13.22 20.95
C GLU A 156 -6.14 -14.08 22.02
N THR A 157 -6.13 -15.40 21.84
CA THR A 157 -6.82 -16.34 22.72
C THR A 157 -5.96 -16.83 23.88
N GLY A 158 -4.65 -16.63 23.83
CA GLY A 158 -3.69 -17.20 24.79
C GLY A 158 -3.50 -18.72 24.65
N ILE A 159 -4.11 -19.35 23.63
CA ILE A 159 -3.93 -20.77 23.34
C ILE A 159 -2.59 -20.97 22.63
N SER A 160 -1.77 -21.92 23.11
CA SER A 160 -0.48 -22.15 22.46
C SER A 160 -0.65 -22.58 21.00
N SER A 161 0.20 -22.07 20.11
CA SER A 161 0.21 -22.44 18.69
C SER A 161 0.36 -23.95 18.46
N GLU A 162 0.99 -24.65 19.41
CA GLU A 162 1.12 -26.12 19.36
C GLU A 162 -0.23 -26.81 19.54
N LYS A 163 -1.04 -26.37 20.52
CA LYS A 163 -2.39 -26.92 20.75
C LYS A 163 -3.29 -26.64 19.55
N LEU A 164 -3.25 -25.42 19.01
CA LEU A 164 -4.04 -25.09 17.80
C LEU A 164 -3.64 -25.96 16.61
N ARG A 165 -2.34 -26.22 16.42
CA ARG A 165 -1.86 -27.08 15.34
C ARG A 165 -2.28 -28.53 15.50
N LYS A 166 -2.44 -29.01 16.74
CA LYS A 166 -2.91 -30.37 17.07
C LYS A 166 -4.43 -30.50 17.13
N GLY A 167 -5.18 -29.42 16.86
CA GLY A 167 -6.65 -29.40 16.97
C GLY A 167 -7.16 -29.56 18.40
N GLN A 168 -6.34 -29.25 19.41
CA GLN A 168 -6.68 -29.31 20.83
C GLN A 168 -7.07 -27.89 21.29
N MET A 169 -8.34 -27.59 21.22
CA MET A 169 -8.93 -26.36 21.74
C MET A 169 -9.49 -26.53 23.12
#